data_24df2f4cc2c607b921f889eeec5a19dd
#
_entry.id   24df2f4cc2c607b921f889eeec5a19dd
#
_cell.length_a   1.000
_cell.length_b   1.000
_cell.length_c   1.000
_cell.angle_alpha   90.00
_cell.angle_beta   90.00
_cell.angle_gamma   90.00
#
_symmetry.space_group_name_H-M   'P 1'
#
loop_
_entity.id
_entity.type
_entity.pdbx_description
1 polymer ?
#
loop_
_entity_poly.entity_id
_entity_poly.type
_entity_poly.pdbx_seq_one_letter_code
_entity_poly.pdbx_strand_id
1 'polypeptide(L)'
;EIAAVARRWGAEVVDRPKELATDEATTLSVLQHVLSVVPAQTLVMLQATCPVRDDGLIDRCIRRFLDTGADSLASGFICKYVEYGTNRQEHRRQEIPGFFYDDGNVYVVRADLIRAGERYGAKQERVILDREQNIDIDDEFDFWLAEQVLRRRARMPCPS
;
A
#
# COMPACT_ATOMS: atom_id res chain seq x y z
N GLU A 1 17.46 13.39 8.14
CA GLU A 1 17.74 12.01 8.57
C GLU A 1 17.19 10.99 7.57
N ILE A 2 15.88 10.92 7.30
CA ILE A 2 15.22 9.97 6.36
C ILE A 2 15.87 10.03 4.96
N ALA A 3 16.07 11.23 4.40
CA ALA A 3 16.69 11.41 3.09
C ALA A 3 18.11 10.83 3.01
N ALA A 4 18.89 10.94 4.08
CA ALA A 4 20.24 10.38 4.14
C ALA A 4 20.21 8.84 4.13
N VAL A 5 19.26 8.24 4.84
CA VAL A 5 19.06 6.78 4.84
C VAL A 5 18.61 6.31 3.45
N ALA A 6 17.64 6.98 2.84
CA ALA A 6 17.14 6.62 1.50
C ALA A 6 18.26 6.66 0.45
N ARG A 7 19.07 7.72 0.43
CA ARG A 7 20.22 7.83 -0.48
C ARG A 7 21.27 6.74 -0.25
N ARG A 8 21.53 6.36 1.01
CA ARG A 8 22.44 5.26 1.36
C ARG A 8 22.01 3.93 0.75
N TRP A 9 20.71 3.73 0.58
CA TRP A 9 20.11 2.53 -0.03
C TRP A 9 19.84 2.70 -1.53
N GLY A 10 20.37 3.75 -2.16
CA GLY A 10 20.31 3.95 -3.61
C GLY A 10 19.02 4.58 -4.12
N ALA A 11 18.16 5.08 -3.25
CA ALA A 11 16.96 5.78 -3.68
C ALA A 11 17.26 7.23 -4.07
N GLU A 12 16.61 7.70 -5.12
CA GLU A 12 16.54 9.13 -5.42
C GLU A 12 15.61 9.82 -4.42
N VAL A 13 15.96 11.04 -4.05
CA VAL A 13 15.21 11.79 -3.03
C VAL A 13 14.66 13.07 -3.65
N VAL A 14 13.35 13.20 -3.61
CA VAL A 14 12.64 14.47 -3.87
C VAL A 14 12.42 15.14 -2.53
N ASP A 15 13.05 16.32 -2.35
CA ASP A 15 12.88 17.08 -1.11
C ASP A 15 11.46 17.65 -1.04
N ARG A 16 10.79 17.39 0.07
CA ARG A 16 9.41 17.83 0.30
C ARG A 16 9.42 19.24 0.92
N PRO A 17 8.69 20.23 0.34
CA PRO A 17 8.52 21.55 0.93
C PRO A 17 7.98 21.44 2.37
N LYS A 18 8.34 22.42 3.21
CA LYS A 18 7.93 22.40 4.63
C LYS A 18 6.42 22.38 4.81
N GLU A 19 5.70 23.04 3.93
CA GLU A 19 4.24 23.13 3.90
C GLU A 19 3.57 21.76 3.65
N LEU A 20 4.29 20.84 2.98
CA LEU A 20 3.84 19.48 2.73
C LEU A 20 4.45 18.45 3.72
N ALA A 21 5.21 18.93 4.71
CA ALA A 21 5.86 18.10 5.72
C ALA A 21 5.22 18.27 7.10
N THR A 22 3.95 18.63 7.15
CA THR A 22 3.13 18.75 8.35
C THR A 22 2.20 17.54 8.50
N ASP A 23 1.62 17.37 9.69
CA ASP A 23 0.68 16.29 9.98
C ASP A 23 -0.66 16.46 9.22
N GLU A 24 -0.99 17.68 8.80
CA GLU A 24 -2.18 17.99 8.00
C GLU A 24 -1.97 17.73 6.50
N ALA A 25 -0.73 17.59 6.05
CA ALA A 25 -0.44 17.37 4.63
C ALA A 25 -1.00 16.04 4.15
N THR A 26 -1.90 16.09 3.17
CA THR A 26 -2.53 14.89 2.63
C THR A 26 -1.56 14.12 1.73
N THR A 27 -1.71 12.80 1.66
CA THR A 27 -0.98 11.97 0.70
C THR A 27 -1.14 12.51 -0.73
N LEU A 28 -2.33 12.97 -1.10
CA LEU A 28 -2.62 13.51 -2.43
C LEU A 28 -1.74 14.73 -2.75
N SER A 29 -1.63 15.69 -1.83
CA SER A 29 -0.80 16.89 -2.04
C SER A 29 0.68 16.55 -2.19
N VAL A 30 1.17 15.54 -1.46
CA VAL A 30 2.55 15.05 -1.60
C VAL A 30 2.76 14.39 -2.96
N LEU A 31 1.82 13.57 -3.43
CA LEU A 31 1.90 12.92 -4.75
C LEU A 31 1.83 13.94 -5.88
N GLN A 32 1.01 14.98 -5.77
CA GLN A 32 0.98 16.09 -6.72
C GLN A 32 2.31 16.84 -6.78
N HIS A 33 2.94 17.08 -5.64
CA HIS A 33 4.28 17.66 -5.60
C HIS A 33 5.31 16.77 -6.29
N VAL A 34 5.33 15.47 -6.01
CA VAL A 34 6.24 14.53 -6.67
C VAL A 34 6.04 14.58 -8.19
N LEU A 35 4.80 14.57 -8.67
CA LEU A 35 4.48 14.64 -10.11
C LEU A 35 4.79 16.00 -10.76
N SER A 36 4.99 17.06 -9.97
CA SER A 36 5.47 18.35 -10.48
C SER A 36 6.97 18.37 -10.74
N VAL A 37 7.71 17.50 -10.06
CA VAL A 37 9.18 17.37 -10.14
C VAL A 37 9.58 16.20 -11.05
N VAL A 38 8.88 15.07 -10.93
CA VAL A 38 9.17 13.84 -11.68
C VAL A 38 8.03 13.56 -12.66
N PRO A 39 8.24 13.70 -13.97
CA PRO A 39 7.21 13.40 -14.94
C PRO A 39 6.95 11.89 -15.01
N ALA A 40 5.69 11.50 -14.83
CA ALA A 40 5.25 10.12 -14.92
C ALA A 40 3.82 10.04 -15.50
N GLN A 41 3.48 8.90 -16.08
CA GLN A 41 2.12 8.55 -16.52
C GLN A 41 1.39 7.69 -15.48
N THR A 42 2.15 6.88 -14.75
CA THR A 42 1.65 6.01 -13.69
C THR A 42 2.52 6.21 -12.46
N LEU A 43 1.90 6.21 -11.31
CA LEU A 43 2.55 6.34 -10.02
C LEU A 43 2.34 5.04 -9.24
N VAL A 44 3.42 4.49 -8.70
CA VAL A 44 3.39 3.37 -7.75
C VAL A 44 3.80 3.91 -6.39
N MET A 45 2.89 3.84 -5.43
CA MET A 45 3.16 4.28 -4.07
C MET A 45 3.34 3.05 -3.16
N LEU A 46 4.40 3.07 -2.39
CA LEU A 46 4.72 2.07 -1.36
C LEU A 46 4.85 2.79 -0.03
N GLN A 47 4.17 2.30 0.99
CA GLN A 47 4.37 2.84 2.33
C GLN A 47 5.59 2.17 2.99
N ALA A 48 6.40 2.98 3.66
CA ALA A 48 7.57 2.48 4.39
C ALA A 48 7.18 1.67 5.64
N THR A 49 5.97 1.90 6.15
CA THR A 49 5.37 1.18 7.28
C THR A 49 4.90 -0.23 6.94
N CYS A 50 4.88 -0.60 5.65
CA CYS A 50 4.51 -1.96 5.20
C CYS A 50 5.77 -2.71 4.69
N PRO A 51 6.63 -3.22 5.56
CA PRO A 51 7.93 -3.79 5.15
C PRO A 51 7.83 -5.22 4.59
N VAL A 52 6.73 -5.92 4.83
CA VAL A 52 6.57 -7.32 4.45
C VAL A 52 5.94 -7.41 3.07
N ARG A 53 6.74 -7.72 2.06
CA ARG A 53 6.32 -7.91 0.66
C ARG A 53 6.89 -9.21 0.10
N ASP A 54 6.12 -9.89 -0.72
CA ASP A 54 6.62 -11.02 -1.50
C ASP A 54 7.40 -10.51 -2.71
N ASP A 55 8.35 -11.30 -3.14
CA ASP A 55 9.06 -11.06 -4.39
C ASP A 55 8.08 -10.99 -5.57
N GLY A 56 8.25 -9.99 -6.42
CA GLY A 56 7.40 -9.79 -7.60
C GLY A 56 6.00 -9.22 -7.31
N LEU A 57 5.65 -8.87 -6.06
CA LEU A 57 4.35 -8.28 -5.74
C LEU A 57 4.12 -6.97 -6.50
N ILE A 58 5.11 -6.09 -6.51
CA ILE A 58 5.02 -4.80 -7.19
C ILE A 58 4.76 -5.00 -8.69
N ASP A 59 5.52 -5.88 -9.34
CA ASP A 59 5.36 -6.20 -10.75
C ASP A 59 4.00 -6.83 -11.06
N ARG A 60 3.49 -7.68 -10.17
CA ARG A 60 2.15 -8.27 -10.28
C ARG A 60 1.07 -7.19 -10.22
N CYS A 61 1.19 -6.23 -9.32
CA CYS A 61 0.26 -5.11 -9.22
C CYS A 61 0.31 -4.22 -10.47
N ILE A 62 1.50 -3.88 -10.95
CA ILE A 62 1.68 -3.07 -12.16
C ILE A 62 1.09 -3.78 -13.39
N ARG A 63 1.41 -5.06 -13.58
CA ARG A 63 0.88 -5.84 -14.71
C ARG A 63 -0.64 -5.89 -14.67
N ARG A 64 -1.23 -6.23 -13.52
CA ARG A 64 -2.70 -6.26 -13.40
C ARG A 64 -3.32 -4.90 -13.69
N PHE A 65 -2.75 -3.82 -13.19
CA PHE A 65 -3.21 -2.45 -13.47
C PHE A 65 -3.21 -2.16 -14.98
N LEU A 66 -2.11 -2.47 -15.68
CA LEU A 66 -1.98 -2.25 -17.10
C LEU A 66 -2.92 -3.14 -17.92
N ASP A 67 -2.99 -4.44 -17.64
CA ASP A 67 -3.81 -5.41 -18.37
C ASP A 67 -5.30 -5.11 -18.25
N THR A 68 -5.75 -4.60 -17.12
CA THR A 68 -7.15 -4.26 -16.90
C THR A 68 -7.53 -2.86 -17.39
N GLY A 69 -6.55 -1.99 -17.63
CA GLY A 69 -6.78 -0.58 -17.93
C GLY A 69 -7.49 0.12 -16.77
N ALA A 70 -7.09 -0.19 -15.55
CA ALA A 70 -7.66 0.43 -14.35
C ALA A 70 -7.22 1.89 -14.19
N ASP A 71 -8.02 2.66 -13.48
CA ASP A 71 -7.65 4.02 -13.06
C ASP A 71 -6.77 4.00 -11.81
N SER A 72 -7.07 3.05 -10.92
CA SER A 72 -6.26 2.79 -9.72
C SER A 72 -6.31 1.31 -9.34
N LEU A 73 -5.30 0.89 -8.56
CA LEU A 73 -5.21 -0.44 -7.97
C LEU A 73 -4.66 -0.32 -6.56
N ALA A 74 -5.19 -1.11 -5.64
CA ALA A 74 -4.63 -1.28 -4.30
C ALA A 74 -4.40 -2.76 -4.00
N SER A 75 -3.34 -3.06 -3.25
CA SER A 75 -3.19 -4.33 -2.55
C SER A 75 -3.94 -4.29 -1.22
N GLY A 76 -4.28 -5.46 -0.68
CA GLY A 76 -5.00 -5.55 0.57
C GLY A 76 -5.56 -6.94 0.83
N PHE A 77 -6.51 -7.04 1.74
CA PHE A 77 -7.12 -8.31 2.13
C PHE A 77 -8.63 -8.19 2.30
N ILE A 78 -9.32 -9.33 2.40
CA ILE A 78 -10.74 -9.36 2.72
C ILE A 78 -10.91 -9.35 4.24
N CYS A 79 -11.30 -8.21 4.77
CA CYS A 79 -11.61 -8.03 6.17
C CYS A 79 -13.01 -8.58 6.48
N LYS A 80 -13.09 -9.48 7.44
CA LYS A 80 -14.34 -10.09 7.91
C LYS A 80 -14.70 -9.64 9.34
N TYR A 81 -14.23 -8.47 9.73
CA TYR A 81 -14.65 -7.87 10.99
C TYR A 81 -16.03 -7.25 10.84
N VAL A 82 -16.80 -7.34 11.91
CA VAL A 82 -18.11 -6.72 12.05
C VAL A 82 -18.15 -5.99 13.39
N GLU A 83 -18.83 -4.87 13.39
CA GLU A 83 -19.08 -4.14 14.63
C GLU A 83 -20.01 -4.96 15.55
N TYR A 84 -19.70 -5.00 16.85
CA TYR A 84 -20.53 -5.71 17.81
C TYR A 84 -21.97 -5.16 17.79
N GLY A 85 -22.94 -6.09 17.69
CA GLY A 85 -24.36 -5.75 17.66
C GLY A 85 -24.93 -5.36 16.28
N THR A 86 -24.11 -5.23 15.23
CA THR A 86 -24.59 -4.92 13.86
C THR A 86 -24.98 -6.16 13.08
N ASN A 87 -24.34 -7.30 13.34
CA ASN A 87 -24.67 -8.57 12.72
C ASN A 87 -25.87 -9.21 13.44
N ARG A 88 -27.09 -8.86 13.01
CA ARG A 88 -28.33 -9.39 13.56
C ARG A 88 -28.66 -10.82 13.10
N GLN A 89 -27.94 -11.34 12.10
CA GLN A 89 -28.04 -12.71 11.63
C GLN A 89 -26.83 -13.45 12.15
N GLU A 90 -27.02 -14.55 12.85
CA GLU A 90 -25.95 -15.39 13.37
C GLU A 90 -25.22 -16.14 12.25
N HIS A 91 -24.52 -15.38 11.40
CA HIS A 91 -23.68 -15.97 10.36
C HIS A 91 -22.40 -16.52 10.96
N ARG A 92 -22.02 -17.71 10.55
CA ARG A 92 -20.67 -18.20 10.81
C ARG A 92 -19.65 -17.27 10.17
N ARG A 93 -18.51 -17.08 10.80
CA ARG A 93 -17.47 -16.16 10.31
C ARG A 93 -17.08 -16.42 8.84
N GLN A 94 -17.13 -17.69 8.40
CA GLN A 94 -16.84 -18.08 7.02
C GLN A 94 -17.88 -17.54 6.01
N GLU A 95 -19.11 -17.36 6.45
CA GLU A 95 -20.25 -16.92 5.61
C GLU A 95 -20.30 -15.40 5.46
N ILE A 96 -19.57 -14.66 6.30
CA ILE A 96 -19.49 -13.20 6.18
C ILE A 96 -18.70 -12.86 4.92
N PRO A 97 -19.28 -12.13 3.96
CA PRO A 97 -18.62 -11.81 2.69
C PRO A 97 -17.38 -10.94 2.89
N GLY A 98 -17.40 -10.12 3.95
CA GLY A 98 -16.33 -9.16 4.23
C GLY A 98 -16.30 -7.99 3.26
N PHE A 99 -15.30 -7.14 3.42
CA PHE A 99 -15.01 -6.02 2.52
C PHE A 99 -13.50 -5.98 2.24
N PHE A 100 -13.14 -5.38 1.11
CA PHE A 100 -11.75 -5.18 0.79
C PHE A 100 -11.20 -4.03 1.66
N TYR A 101 -10.10 -4.33 2.34
CA TYR A 101 -9.33 -3.37 3.14
C TYR A 101 -7.96 -3.23 2.49
N ASP A 102 -7.60 -2.02 2.10
CA ASP A 102 -6.27 -1.72 1.59
C ASP A 102 -5.27 -1.64 2.74
N ASP A 103 -4.12 -2.24 2.54
CA ASP A 103 -3.13 -2.45 3.59
C ASP A 103 -1.92 -1.51 3.50
N GLY A 104 -1.96 -0.54 2.59
CA GLY A 104 -0.84 0.38 2.39
C GLY A 104 0.34 -0.19 1.61
N ASN A 105 0.34 -1.46 1.26
CA ASN A 105 1.51 -2.15 0.74
C ASN A 105 1.89 -1.71 -0.67
N VAL A 106 0.93 -1.75 -1.63
CA VAL A 106 1.13 -1.29 -3.01
C VAL A 106 -0.11 -0.58 -3.51
N TYR A 107 0.08 0.64 -3.98
CA TYR A 107 -0.93 1.37 -4.75
C TYR A 107 -0.38 1.69 -6.13
N VAL A 108 -1.19 1.53 -7.15
CA VAL A 108 -0.88 1.96 -8.52
C VAL A 108 -1.98 2.89 -8.99
N VAL A 109 -1.63 4.03 -9.54
CA VAL A 109 -2.62 5.03 -9.95
C VAL A 109 -2.16 5.80 -11.18
N ARG A 110 -3.08 6.21 -12.02
CA ARG A 110 -2.83 7.10 -13.15
C ARG A 110 -2.42 8.49 -12.65
N ALA A 111 -1.35 9.02 -13.20
CA ALA A 111 -0.82 10.31 -12.76
C ALA A 111 -1.73 11.49 -13.12
N ASP A 112 -2.54 11.38 -14.19
CA ASP A 112 -3.51 12.42 -14.55
C ASP A 112 -4.62 12.59 -13.50
N LEU A 113 -5.08 11.50 -12.87
CA LEU A 113 -6.01 11.57 -11.74
C LEU A 113 -5.41 12.32 -10.56
N ILE A 114 -4.17 11.99 -10.18
CA ILE A 114 -3.47 12.69 -9.10
C ILE A 114 -3.35 14.20 -9.42
N ARG A 115 -2.99 14.57 -10.66
CA ARG A 115 -2.94 15.97 -11.08
C ARG A 115 -4.31 16.65 -11.03
N ALA A 116 -5.39 15.90 -11.30
CA ALA A 116 -6.77 16.39 -11.19
C ALA A 116 -7.29 16.48 -9.75
N GLY A 117 -6.51 16.02 -8.75
CA GLY A 117 -6.93 16.05 -7.35
C GLY A 117 -7.71 14.81 -6.90
N GLU A 118 -7.59 13.69 -7.64
CA GLU A 118 -8.30 12.45 -7.39
C GLU A 118 -7.32 11.27 -7.22
N ARG A 119 -7.66 10.30 -6.36
CA ARG A 119 -6.80 9.12 -6.11
C ARG A 119 -7.33 7.81 -6.69
N TYR A 120 -8.60 7.69 -6.91
CA TYR A 120 -9.24 6.39 -7.12
C TYR A 120 -9.74 6.16 -8.54
N GLY A 121 -10.34 7.18 -9.18
CA GLY A 121 -10.99 7.02 -10.47
C GLY A 121 -12.23 6.12 -10.44
N ALA A 122 -12.79 5.88 -11.60
CA ALA A 122 -14.01 5.08 -11.76
C ALA A 122 -13.74 3.56 -11.76
N LYS A 123 -12.64 3.15 -12.39
CA LYS A 123 -12.24 1.74 -12.52
C LYS A 123 -11.14 1.38 -11.53
N GLN A 124 -11.51 0.74 -10.44
CA GLN A 124 -10.61 0.34 -9.37
C GLN A 124 -10.35 -1.17 -9.42
N GLU A 125 -9.08 -1.56 -9.32
CA GLU A 125 -8.64 -2.96 -9.24
C GLU A 125 -8.05 -3.29 -7.86
N ARG A 126 -8.00 -4.59 -7.57
CA ARG A 126 -7.56 -5.10 -6.26
C ARG A 126 -6.64 -6.29 -6.43
N VAL A 127 -5.61 -6.35 -5.59
CA VAL A 127 -4.74 -7.53 -5.44
C VAL A 127 -4.85 -8.02 -4.00
N ILE A 128 -5.35 -9.24 -3.83
CA ILE A 128 -5.49 -9.84 -2.51
C ILE A 128 -4.14 -10.40 -2.07
N LEU A 129 -3.73 -10.04 -0.88
CA LEU A 129 -2.50 -10.49 -0.24
C LEU A 129 -2.77 -11.53 0.84
N ASP A 130 -1.75 -12.34 1.10
CA ASP A 130 -1.73 -13.24 2.24
C ASP A 130 -1.61 -12.46 3.56
N ARG A 131 -2.18 -13.00 4.62
CA ARG A 131 -2.25 -12.35 5.93
C ARG A 131 -0.90 -11.86 6.46
N GLU A 132 0.19 -12.54 6.13
CA GLU A 132 1.53 -12.19 6.59
C GLU A 132 2.08 -10.90 5.97
N GLN A 133 1.55 -10.50 4.83
CA GLN A 133 1.93 -9.25 4.17
C GLN A 133 1.12 -8.05 4.66
N ASN A 134 0.00 -8.29 5.34
CA ASN A 134 -0.89 -7.25 5.86
C ASN A 134 -0.40 -6.74 7.23
N ILE A 135 0.82 -6.23 7.28
CA ILE A 135 1.39 -5.61 8.47
C ILE A 135 1.73 -4.17 8.13
N ASP A 136 0.98 -3.26 8.72
CA ASP A 136 1.27 -1.83 8.74
C ASP A 136 1.80 -1.46 10.13
N ILE A 137 2.93 -0.80 10.21
CA ILE A 137 3.60 -0.48 11.47
C ILE A 137 3.06 0.85 11.98
N ASP A 138 2.12 0.77 12.91
CA ASP A 138 1.56 1.92 13.61
C ASP A 138 2.14 2.08 15.03
N ASP A 139 2.60 0.97 15.63
CA ASP A 139 3.14 0.95 16.98
C ASP A 139 4.33 -0.03 17.15
N GLU A 140 4.84 -0.12 18.39
CA GLU A 140 5.96 -1.00 18.73
C GLU A 140 5.61 -2.50 18.59
N PHE A 141 4.34 -2.87 18.78
CA PHE A 141 3.91 -4.25 18.62
C PHE A 141 3.92 -4.65 17.14
N ASP A 142 3.45 -3.79 16.25
CA ASP A 142 3.48 -4.02 14.82
C ASP A 142 4.93 -4.11 14.31
N PHE A 143 5.81 -3.24 14.84
CA PHE A 143 7.23 -3.30 14.52
C PHE A 143 7.85 -4.65 14.90
N TRP A 144 7.58 -5.11 16.12
CA TRP A 144 8.02 -6.42 16.58
C TRP A 144 7.44 -7.54 15.71
N LEU A 145 6.14 -7.47 15.38
CA LEU A 145 5.47 -8.48 14.54
C LEU A 145 6.10 -8.55 13.15
N ALA A 146 6.32 -7.41 12.51
CA ALA A 146 6.99 -7.31 11.21
C ALA A 146 8.38 -7.96 11.26
N GLU A 147 9.15 -7.68 12.31
CA GLU A 147 10.48 -8.28 12.50
C GLU A 147 10.40 -9.82 12.62
N GLN A 148 9.43 -10.36 13.39
CA GLN A 148 9.28 -11.83 13.53
C GLN A 148 8.94 -12.48 12.18
N VAL A 149 8.06 -11.87 11.41
CA VAL A 149 7.68 -12.39 10.08
C VAL A 149 8.88 -12.36 9.13
N LEU A 150 9.60 -11.25 9.06
CA LEU A 150 10.79 -11.13 8.20
C LEU A 150 11.89 -12.11 8.61
N ARG A 151 12.15 -12.29 9.91
CA ARG A 151 13.10 -13.29 10.42
C ARG A 151 12.69 -14.72 10.06
N ARG A 152 11.38 -15.04 10.13
CA ARG A 152 10.87 -16.34 9.74
C ARG A 152 11.07 -16.58 8.25
N ARG A 153 10.73 -15.62 7.40
CA ARG A 153 10.92 -15.68 5.94
C ARG A 153 12.38 -15.88 5.55
N ALA A 154 13.31 -15.18 6.19
CA ALA A 154 14.74 -15.33 5.96
C ALA A 154 15.31 -16.74 6.29
N ARG A 155 14.60 -17.51 7.12
CA ARG A 155 14.98 -18.89 7.48
C ARG A 155 14.31 -19.96 6.61
N MET A 156 13.29 -19.60 5.84
CA MET A 156 12.64 -20.52 4.92
C MET A 156 13.45 -20.59 3.63
N PRO A 157 13.72 -21.81 3.11
CA PRO A 157 14.35 -21.92 1.80
C PRO A 157 13.43 -21.26 0.76
N CYS A 158 14.03 -20.55 -0.20
CA CYS A 158 13.31 -19.96 -1.31
C CYS A 158 12.47 -21.06 -1.99
N PRO A 159 11.16 -20.89 -2.18
CA PRO A 159 10.38 -21.86 -2.95
C PRO A 159 10.99 -21.96 -4.35
N SER A 160 11.37 -23.16 -4.73
CA SER A 160 11.95 -23.52 -6.04
C SER A 160 10.97 -23.29 -7.17
#